data_ec189caec3ad23acb247d777d23578b6
#
_entry.id   ec189caec3ad23acb247d777d23578b6
#
_cell.length_a   1.000
_cell.length_b   1.000
_cell.length_c   1.000
_cell.angle_alpha   90.00
_cell.angle_beta   90.00
_cell.angle_gamma   90.00
#
_symmetry.space_group_name_H-M   'P 1'
#
loop_
_entity.id
_entity.type
_entity.pdbx_description
1 polymer ?
#
loop_
_entity_poly.entity_id
_entity_poly.type
_entity_poly.pdbx_seq_one_letter_code
_entity_poly.pdbx_strand_id
1 'polypeptide(L)'
;MTLGGQAVVTAQASAAPAAAGVGAEATIPVLVIGTGYGGSVAALRLAQAGVNVQMYEMGMAWDTPGSDGKIFCNTTSPDQRSYWLRTKTKQPLSNFLGFPIDKNIPRYTGILDAEEMGGIIVYQGRGVGGGSLVNGGMAVTPKRENFSAILPSVNADEMYNTYYPRANAALGVNTIDPAWFETTAAYQYARVGRKHAQRSGFPFVFVPDVYDWDYMKQEAAGTVPKSALAGEILYGNNYGKKSLQRTYIAQAKATGRVTIFPQHRVTSVAPAAGGGYNVVIEQISTSGDTVATKNVVAAKVFFAAGSVGTSKLLVKLKATGALPNLNAEVGQGWGDNGNVMCGRANHLWDPTGSLQSSIPCSGIDNWAAGGAFAEVAPLPTGIETYASFYLSITKNPNRAQFSWNAAAGKVDLNWQTAWKQPSINMAKTIFDKINAKEGTIYRTDLFGTYKIWGDHLTYHPLGGAVLNKATDNYGRLHGYPGLYVIDGSLIPGNTSVNPFVTITALAERNIEQIIATDL
;
A
#
# COMPACT_ATOMS: atom_id res chain seq x y z
N MET A 1 27.52 -69.32 -47.17
CA MET A 1 28.86 -68.74 -46.79
C MET A 1 28.99 -67.46 -47.60
N THR A 2 28.85 -66.32 -46.91
CA THR A 2 29.44 -65.04 -47.32
C THR A 2 29.23 -64.10 -46.19
N LEU A 3 30.32 -63.62 -45.62
CA LEU A 3 30.40 -62.71 -44.50
C LEU A 3 30.07 -61.27 -44.94
N GLY A 4 29.10 -60.65 -44.32
CA GLY A 4 28.80 -59.25 -44.50
C GLY A 4 29.61 -58.40 -43.54
N GLY A 5 30.46 -57.52 -44.09
CA GLY A 5 31.20 -56.51 -43.31
C GLY A 5 30.33 -55.36 -42.83
N GLN A 6 30.40 -55.05 -41.55
CA GLN A 6 29.81 -53.80 -40.99
C GLN A 6 30.78 -52.63 -41.19
N ALA A 7 30.30 -51.58 -41.84
CA ALA A 7 30.99 -50.31 -41.94
C ALA A 7 30.74 -49.49 -40.66
N VAL A 8 31.81 -49.12 -39.94
CA VAL A 8 31.78 -48.19 -38.81
C VAL A 8 31.72 -46.78 -39.37
N VAL A 9 30.61 -46.09 -39.14
CA VAL A 9 30.44 -44.66 -39.45
C VAL A 9 30.92 -43.89 -38.22
N THR A 10 32.07 -43.24 -38.30
CA THR A 10 32.57 -42.29 -37.31
C THR A 10 31.77 -40.97 -37.44
N ALA A 11 30.93 -40.65 -36.45
CA ALA A 11 30.27 -39.36 -36.35
C ALA A 11 31.30 -38.29 -35.96
N GLN A 12 31.58 -37.36 -36.85
CA GLN A 12 32.30 -36.14 -36.50
C GLN A 12 31.36 -35.25 -35.66
N ALA A 13 31.82 -34.92 -34.41
CA ALA A 13 31.16 -33.95 -33.57
C ALA A 13 31.29 -32.55 -34.22
N SER A 14 30.19 -32.01 -34.67
CA SER A 14 30.07 -30.61 -35.08
C SER A 14 30.24 -29.74 -33.84
N ALA A 15 31.26 -28.87 -33.81
CA ALA A 15 31.44 -27.85 -32.80
C ALA A 15 30.25 -26.89 -32.83
N ALA A 16 29.59 -26.72 -31.68
CA ALA A 16 28.54 -25.73 -31.52
C ALA A 16 29.12 -24.32 -31.79
N PRO A 17 28.37 -23.45 -32.50
CA PRO A 17 28.84 -22.08 -32.71
C PRO A 17 29.01 -21.38 -31.34
N ALA A 18 30.16 -20.72 -31.16
CA ALA A 18 30.44 -19.88 -30.02
C ALA A 18 29.28 -18.86 -29.88
N ALA A 19 28.71 -18.77 -28.67
CA ALA A 19 27.71 -17.77 -28.36
C ALA A 19 28.27 -16.40 -28.73
N ALA A 20 27.56 -15.71 -29.65
CA ALA A 20 27.84 -14.32 -29.98
C ALA A 20 27.83 -13.53 -28.66
N GLY A 21 28.92 -12.81 -28.39
CA GLY A 21 29.06 -12.00 -27.19
C GLY A 21 27.88 -11.02 -27.13
N VAL A 22 27.04 -11.19 -26.09
CA VAL A 22 26.01 -10.19 -25.73
C VAL A 22 26.79 -8.92 -25.43
N GLY A 23 26.67 -7.89 -26.30
CA GLY A 23 27.22 -6.58 -26.05
C GLY A 23 26.80 -6.14 -24.64
N ALA A 24 27.73 -5.63 -23.85
CA ALA A 24 27.45 -5.19 -22.49
C ALA A 24 26.28 -4.18 -22.56
N GLU A 25 25.11 -4.57 -22.05
CA GLU A 25 23.99 -3.63 -21.92
C GLU A 25 24.45 -2.44 -21.08
N ALA A 26 24.10 -1.22 -21.54
CA ALA A 26 24.48 -0.01 -20.85
C ALA A 26 23.98 -0.04 -19.40
N THR A 27 24.84 0.26 -18.45
CA THR A 27 24.51 0.32 -17.03
C THR A 27 23.35 1.31 -16.80
N ILE A 28 22.30 0.87 -16.17
CA ILE A 28 21.15 1.72 -15.77
C ILE A 28 21.63 2.66 -14.66
N PRO A 29 21.55 3.98 -14.82
CA PRO A 29 22.00 4.92 -13.77
C PRO A 29 21.27 4.69 -12.45
N VAL A 30 19.94 4.62 -12.48
CA VAL A 30 19.10 4.33 -11.30
C VAL A 30 17.96 3.38 -11.66
N LEU A 31 17.81 2.33 -10.85
CA LEU A 31 16.71 1.39 -10.91
C LEU A 31 15.86 1.52 -9.63
N VAL A 32 14.55 1.67 -9.79
CA VAL A 32 13.58 1.74 -8.67
C VAL A 32 12.68 0.50 -8.71
N ILE A 33 12.62 -0.22 -7.61
CA ILE A 33 11.79 -1.43 -7.44
C ILE A 33 10.46 -1.03 -6.81
N GLY A 34 9.40 -0.96 -7.61
CA GLY A 34 8.06 -0.53 -7.19
C GLY A 34 7.76 0.93 -7.52
N THR A 35 6.49 1.22 -7.73
CA THR A 35 5.97 2.53 -8.17
C THR A 35 5.02 3.16 -7.15
N GLY A 36 5.07 2.71 -5.88
CA GLY A 36 4.30 3.28 -4.78
C GLY A 36 4.78 4.67 -4.37
N TYR A 37 4.32 5.17 -3.23
CA TYR A 37 4.58 6.54 -2.77
C TYR A 37 6.06 6.91 -2.78
N GLY A 38 6.91 6.13 -2.11
CA GLY A 38 8.34 6.44 -2.04
C GLY A 38 9.05 6.33 -3.38
N GLY A 39 8.76 5.27 -4.16
CA GLY A 39 9.36 5.07 -5.48
C GLY A 39 9.00 6.17 -6.47
N SER A 40 7.76 6.66 -6.43
CA SER A 40 7.30 7.76 -7.29
C SER A 40 7.96 9.09 -6.92
N VAL A 41 8.15 9.36 -5.63
CA VAL A 41 8.91 10.53 -5.16
C VAL A 41 10.36 10.45 -5.64
N ALA A 42 11.03 9.31 -5.41
CA ALA A 42 12.41 9.11 -5.82
C ALA A 42 12.56 9.32 -7.33
N ALA A 43 11.72 8.70 -8.14
CA ALA A 43 11.78 8.80 -9.59
C ALA A 43 11.60 10.25 -10.08
N LEU A 44 10.62 10.99 -9.51
CA LEU A 44 10.39 12.39 -9.88
C LEU A 44 11.61 13.26 -9.53
N ARG A 45 12.11 13.19 -8.30
CA ARG A 45 13.21 14.07 -7.84
C ARG A 45 14.52 13.76 -8.55
N LEU A 46 14.84 12.48 -8.77
CA LEU A 46 16.00 12.06 -9.56
C LEU A 46 15.92 12.56 -11.01
N ALA A 47 14.75 12.42 -11.63
CA ALA A 47 14.54 12.91 -12.99
C ALA A 47 14.67 14.44 -13.09
N GLN A 48 14.18 15.19 -12.10
CA GLN A 48 14.36 16.64 -12.00
C GLN A 48 15.83 17.04 -11.79
N ALA A 49 16.62 16.18 -11.13
CA ALA A 49 18.07 16.34 -11.01
C ALA A 49 18.85 15.88 -12.27
N GLY A 50 18.16 15.54 -13.36
CA GLY A 50 18.77 15.16 -14.64
C GLY A 50 19.11 13.68 -14.79
N VAL A 51 18.77 12.83 -13.83
CA VAL A 51 19.09 11.39 -13.84
C VAL A 51 18.02 10.59 -14.59
N ASN A 52 18.45 9.66 -15.44
CA ASN A 52 17.54 8.70 -16.07
C ASN A 52 17.19 7.57 -15.09
N VAL A 53 15.91 7.29 -14.95
CA VAL A 53 15.36 6.31 -13.99
C VAL A 53 14.55 5.24 -14.71
N GLN A 54 14.81 3.98 -14.37
CA GLN A 54 13.95 2.86 -14.74
C GLN A 54 13.22 2.36 -13.50
N MET A 55 11.88 2.28 -13.59
CA MET A 55 11.02 1.76 -12.53
C MET A 55 10.43 0.40 -12.95
N TYR A 56 10.52 -0.58 -12.08
CA TYR A 56 9.96 -1.92 -12.30
C TYR A 56 8.83 -2.19 -11.33
N GLU A 57 7.63 -2.40 -11.88
CA GLU A 57 6.39 -2.63 -11.11
C GLU A 57 5.85 -4.02 -11.43
N MET A 58 5.58 -4.83 -10.40
CA MET A 58 5.07 -6.17 -10.63
C MET A 58 3.60 -6.20 -11.09
N GLY A 59 2.83 -5.19 -10.75
CA GLY A 59 1.43 -5.06 -11.15
C GLY A 59 1.24 -4.38 -12.50
N MET A 60 0.00 -4.26 -12.93
CA MET A 60 -0.39 -3.69 -14.22
C MET A 60 -0.30 -2.16 -14.23
N ALA A 61 -0.32 -1.58 -15.44
CA ALA A 61 -0.36 -0.12 -15.62
C ALA A 61 -1.70 0.50 -15.19
N TRP A 62 -2.82 -0.22 -15.31
CA TRP A 62 -4.18 0.26 -15.01
C TRP A 62 -4.54 1.55 -15.76
N ASP A 63 -4.35 1.54 -17.07
CA ASP A 63 -4.60 2.66 -17.99
C ASP A 63 -5.55 2.29 -19.14
N THR A 64 -5.90 1.01 -19.28
CA THR A 64 -6.74 0.50 -20.35
C THR A 64 -8.10 0.06 -19.79
N PRO A 65 -9.22 0.65 -20.26
CA PRO A 65 -10.55 0.25 -19.85
C PRO A 65 -10.90 -1.18 -20.30
N GLY A 66 -11.66 -1.88 -19.47
CA GLY A 66 -12.29 -3.15 -19.82
C GLY A 66 -13.47 -2.99 -20.78
N SER A 67 -14.16 -4.08 -21.08
CA SER A 67 -15.33 -4.09 -21.97
C SER A 67 -16.52 -3.27 -21.47
N ASP A 68 -16.56 -2.97 -20.16
CA ASP A 68 -17.54 -2.10 -19.53
C ASP A 68 -17.18 -0.60 -19.60
N GLY A 69 -16.09 -0.25 -20.30
CA GLY A 69 -15.58 1.12 -20.42
C GLY A 69 -14.90 1.66 -19.16
N LYS A 70 -14.68 0.83 -18.13
CA LYS A 70 -14.06 1.19 -16.86
C LYS A 70 -12.71 0.49 -16.68
N ILE A 71 -11.76 1.19 -16.05
CA ILE A 71 -10.47 0.62 -15.67
C ILE A 71 -10.64 -0.29 -14.44
N PHE A 72 -11.42 0.15 -13.46
CA PHE A 72 -11.60 -0.53 -12.18
C PHE A 72 -13.05 -0.99 -12.00
N CYS A 73 -13.24 -2.14 -11.35
CA CYS A 73 -14.55 -2.64 -10.92
C CYS A 73 -14.96 -2.03 -9.57
N ASN A 74 -16.24 -2.09 -9.22
CA ASN A 74 -16.72 -1.60 -7.94
C ASN A 74 -16.69 -2.72 -6.85
N THR A 75 -16.85 -2.31 -5.59
CA THR A 75 -16.75 -3.23 -4.43
C THR A 75 -17.88 -4.28 -4.41
N THR A 76 -19.07 -3.95 -4.92
CA THR A 76 -20.24 -4.85 -4.89
C THR A 76 -20.30 -5.79 -6.08
N SER A 77 -19.57 -5.51 -7.16
CA SER A 77 -19.48 -6.34 -8.36
C SER A 77 -18.03 -6.59 -8.77
N PRO A 78 -17.25 -7.31 -7.92
CA PRO A 78 -15.87 -7.63 -8.22
C PRO A 78 -15.77 -8.61 -9.38
N ASP A 79 -14.75 -8.39 -10.23
CA ASP A 79 -14.37 -9.29 -11.32
C ASP A 79 -12.86 -9.61 -11.24
N GLN A 80 -12.28 -10.12 -12.32
CA GLN A 80 -10.85 -10.47 -12.40
C GLN A 80 -9.90 -9.29 -12.06
N ARG A 81 -10.33 -8.03 -12.25
CA ARG A 81 -9.54 -6.82 -11.97
C ARG A 81 -9.37 -6.58 -10.47
N SER A 82 -10.19 -7.23 -9.63
CA SER A 82 -10.24 -6.95 -8.18
C SER A 82 -9.04 -7.48 -7.42
N TYR A 83 -8.74 -8.78 -7.48
CA TYR A 83 -7.74 -9.41 -6.63
C TYR A 83 -6.53 -9.96 -7.37
N TRP A 84 -5.36 -9.76 -6.77
CA TRP A 84 -4.07 -10.25 -7.23
C TRP A 84 -3.99 -11.77 -7.12
N LEU A 85 -3.96 -12.47 -8.29
CA LEU A 85 -3.73 -13.91 -8.45
C LEU A 85 -4.63 -14.81 -7.58
N ARG A 86 -5.81 -14.34 -7.20
CA ARG A 86 -6.81 -15.14 -6.47
C ARG A 86 -7.93 -15.62 -7.41
N THR A 87 -8.57 -16.72 -7.03
CA THR A 87 -9.77 -17.26 -7.70
C THR A 87 -11.06 -16.98 -6.92
N LYS A 88 -10.92 -16.37 -5.75
CA LYS A 88 -12.00 -15.88 -4.90
C LYS A 88 -11.59 -14.60 -4.23
N THR A 89 -12.50 -13.67 -4.09
CA THR A 89 -12.27 -12.44 -3.34
C THR A 89 -11.95 -12.74 -1.88
N LYS A 90 -11.31 -11.82 -1.20
CA LYS A 90 -11.03 -11.87 0.23
C LYS A 90 -11.40 -10.50 0.79
N GLN A 91 -12.71 -10.26 0.89
CA GLN A 91 -13.24 -8.97 1.32
C GLN A 91 -12.82 -8.68 2.79
N PRO A 92 -12.56 -7.41 3.16
CA PRO A 92 -12.29 -7.04 4.55
C PRO A 92 -13.45 -7.37 5.48
N LEU A 93 -14.69 -7.17 5.02
CA LEU A 93 -15.88 -7.71 5.65
C LEU A 93 -16.09 -9.13 5.13
N SER A 94 -16.26 -10.10 6.04
CA SER A 94 -16.50 -11.50 5.65
C SER A 94 -17.96 -11.75 5.30
N ASN A 95 -18.85 -11.04 5.97
CA ASN A 95 -20.30 -11.20 5.86
C ASN A 95 -20.99 -9.84 5.81
N PHE A 96 -22.19 -9.83 5.25
CA PHE A 96 -23.10 -8.70 5.31
C PHE A 96 -24.52 -9.21 5.47
N LEU A 97 -25.25 -8.73 6.49
CA LEU A 97 -26.58 -9.21 6.87
C LEU A 97 -26.63 -10.74 7.05
N GLY A 98 -25.56 -11.34 7.59
CA GLY A 98 -25.46 -12.77 7.82
C GLY A 98 -25.06 -13.61 6.60
N PHE A 99 -24.89 -13.01 5.42
CA PHE A 99 -24.50 -13.72 4.20
C PHE A 99 -23.02 -13.50 3.87
N PRO A 100 -22.28 -14.54 3.47
CA PRO A 100 -20.92 -14.40 2.94
C PRO A 100 -20.91 -13.52 1.68
N ILE A 101 -19.97 -12.57 1.62
CA ILE A 101 -19.89 -11.64 0.49
C ILE A 101 -18.76 -11.95 -0.50
N ASP A 102 -17.87 -12.88 -0.17
CA ASP A 102 -16.80 -13.28 -1.07
C ASP A 102 -17.33 -14.02 -2.30
N LYS A 103 -16.84 -13.63 -3.47
CA LYS A 103 -17.26 -14.13 -4.79
C LYS A 103 -16.13 -14.84 -5.51
N ASN A 104 -16.45 -15.86 -6.32
CA ASN A 104 -15.51 -16.44 -7.25
C ASN A 104 -15.20 -15.46 -8.38
N ILE A 105 -13.93 -15.38 -8.76
CA ILE A 105 -13.40 -14.53 -9.81
C ILE A 105 -12.37 -15.30 -10.63
N PRO A 106 -12.15 -14.97 -11.91
CA PRO A 106 -11.04 -15.53 -12.67
C PRO A 106 -9.69 -15.11 -12.05
N ARG A 107 -8.71 -16.02 -12.06
CA ARG A 107 -7.34 -15.70 -11.63
C ARG A 107 -6.72 -14.70 -12.59
N TYR A 108 -6.24 -13.59 -12.05
CA TYR A 108 -5.69 -12.48 -12.82
C TYR A 108 -4.73 -11.64 -11.96
N THR A 109 -3.88 -10.83 -12.59
CA THR A 109 -3.06 -9.82 -11.90
C THR A 109 -3.91 -8.62 -11.49
N GLY A 110 -4.93 -8.86 -10.64
CA GLY A 110 -5.83 -7.83 -10.12
C GLY A 110 -5.14 -6.80 -9.24
N ILE A 111 -5.86 -5.75 -8.92
CA ILE A 111 -5.27 -4.55 -8.29
C ILE A 111 -5.00 -4.69 -6.78
N LEU A 112 -5.80 -5.48 -6.05
CA LEU A 112 -5.72 -5.64 -4.60
C LEU A 112 -5.12 -6.99 -4.23
N ASP A 113 -3.98 -6.97 -3.58
CA ASP A 113 -3.42 -8.17 -2.96
C ASP A 113 -3.93 -8.29 -1.52
N ALA A 114 -4.34 -9.49 -1.13
CA ALA A 114 -4.74 -9.86 0.23
C ALA A 114 -3.82 -10.97 0.71
N GLU A 115 -2.60 -10.61 1.11
CA GLU A 115 -1.58 -11.56 1.50
C GLU A 115 -1.77 -12.03 2.94
N GLU A 116 -1.96 -13.34 3.12
CA GLU A 116 -2.12 -13.96 4.44
C GLU A 116 -0.74 -14.34 5.00
N MET A 117 -0.34 -13.71 6.10
CA MET A 117 0.96 -13.90 6.75
C MET A 117 0.79 -14.00 8.26
N GLY A 118 1.27 -15.10 8.87
CA GLY A 118 1.05 -15.33 10.30
C GLY A 118 -0.45 -15.33 10.62
N GLY A 119 -0.88 -14.51 11.57
CA GLY A 119 -2.29 -14.37 11.96
C GLY A 119 -2.99 -13.14 11.37
N ILE A 120 -2.51 -12.57 10.24
CA ILE A 120 -3.04 -11.32 9.69
C ILE A 120 -3.13 -11.36 8.16
N ILE A 121 -4.14 -10.69 7.60
CA ILE A 121 -4.26 -10.41 6.17
C ILE A 121 -3.75 -8.99 5.92
N VAL A 122 -2.78 -8.86 5.03
CA VAL A 122 -2.21 -7.57 4.65
C VAL A 122 -2.72 -7.19 3.27
N TYR A 123 -3.49 -6.10 3.19
CA TYR A 123 -3.99 -5.57 1.92
C TYR A 123 -2.98 -4.60 1.32
N GLN A 124 -2.68 -4.80 0.03
CA GLN A 124 -1.68 -4.01 -0.71
C GLN A 124 -2.17 -3.71 -2.12
N GLY A 125 -1.88 -2.51 -2.64
CA GLY A 125 -2.12 -2.19 -4.05
C GLY A 125 -1.04 -2.77 -4.96
N ARG A 126 -1.45 -3.43 -6.05
CA ARG A 126 -0.57 -4.00 -7.09
C ARG A 126 -0.82 -3.27 -8.41
N GLY A 127 0.13 -2.49 -8.85
CA GLY A 127 0.06 -1.73 -10.09
C GLY A 127 0.84 -0.45 -10.05
N VAL A 128 0.98 0.18 -11.20
CA VAL A 128 1.64 1.48 -11.33
C VAL A 128 0.90 2.53 -10.49
N GLY A 129 1.52 2.96 -9.39
CA GLY A 129 0.91 3.81 -8.36
C GLY A 129 0.71 3.13 -7.01
N GLY A 130 0.91 1.80 -6.92
CA GLY A 130 0.88 1.04 -5.66
C GLY A 130 -0.36 1.29 -4.81
N GLY A 131 -0.19 1.49 -3.50
CA GLY A 131 -1.26 1.70 -2.55
C GLY A 131 -2.17 2.91 -2.83
N SER A 132 -1.71 3.89 -3.63
CA SER A 132 -2.53 5.04 -4.01
C SER A 132 -3.75 4.67 -4.84
N LEU A 133 -3.72 3.51 -5.48
CA LEU A 133 -4.83 3.02 -6.30
C LEU A 133 -6.01 2.54 -5.45
N VAL A 134 -5.72 1.91 -4.31
CA VAL A 134 -6.70 1.12 -3.51
C VAL A 134 -7.04 1.74 -2.15
N ASN A 135 -6.34 2.77 -1.68
CA ASN A 135 -6.61 3.39 -0.38
C ASN A 135 -7.83 4.33 -0.41
N GLY A 136 -8.36 4.67 0.78
CA GLY A 136 -9.47 5.62 0.94
C GLY A 136 -9.11 7.09 0.67
N GLY A 137 -7.83 7.41 0.54
CA GLY A 137 -7.36 8.75 0.22
C GLY A 137 -7.16 9.69 1.41
N MET A 138 -7.42 9.27 2.65
CA MET A 138 -7.29 10.11 3.86
C MET A 138 -5.84 10.55 4.09
N ALA A 139 -5.55 11.81 3.83
CA ALA A 139 -4.21 12.41 3.82
C ALA A 139 -3.85 13.05 5.19
N VAL A 140 -3.89 12.26 6.24
CA VAL A 140 -3.69 12.76 7.59
C VAL A 140 -2.22 12.95 7.91
N THR A 141 -1.82 14.17 8.25
CA THR A 141 -0.50 14.44 8.83
C THR A 141 -0.54 14.11 10.32
N PRO A 142 0.39 13.30 10.85
CA PRO A 142 0.43 12.98 12.28
C PRO A 142 0.66 14.24 13.13
N LYS A 143 0.25 14.21 14.39
CA LYS A 143 0.63 15.27 15.35
C LYS A 143 2.14 15.22 15.59
N ARG A 144 2.77 16.38 15.76
CA ARG A 144 4.23 16.52 15.88
C ARG A 144 4.81 15.63 16.99
N GLU A 145 4.17 15.63 18.16
CA GLU A 145 4.60 14.80 19.29
C GLU A 145 4.57 13.31 18.98
N ASN A 146 3.56 12.84 18.22
CA ASN A 146 3.47 11.44 17.81
C ASN A 146 4.56 11.10 16.79
N PHE A 147 4.78 11.97 15.81
CA PHE A 147 5.84 11.80 14.82
C PHE A 147 7.22 11.71 15.50
N SER A 148 7.53 12.64 16.40
CA SER A 148 8.81 12.66 17.14
C SER A 148 9.02 11.42 18.00
N ALA A 149 7.95 10.85 18.56
CA ALA A 149 8.03 9.61 19.32
C ALA A 149 8.29 8.38 18.44
N ILE A 150 7.77 8.38 17.20
CA ILE A 150 7.88 7.26 16.26
C ILE A 150 9.23 7.29 15.52
N LEU A 151 9.68 8.47 15.09
CA LEU A 151 10.90 8.70 14.32
C LEU A 151 11.81 9.71 15.03
N PRO A 152 12.35 9.41 16.22
CA PRO A 152 13.09 10.37 17.04
C PRO A 152 14.41 10.84 16.41
N SER A 153 14.95 10.12 15.43
CA SER A 153 16.16 10.49 14.68
C SER A 153 15.90 11.49 13.56
N VAL A 154 14.62 11.75 13.22
CA VAL A 154 14.24 12.65 12.13
C VAL A 154 13.87 14.01 12.71
N ASN A 155 14.44 15.08 12.16
CA ASN A 155 14.12 16.43 12.58
C ASN A 155 12.65 16.77 12.28
N ALA A 156 11.85 16.95 13.34
CA ALA A 156 10.43 17.26 13.18
C ALA A 156 10.20 18.66 12.57
N ASP A 157 11.08 19.65 12.82
CA ASP A 157 10.93 20.99 12.24
C ASP A 157 11.08 20.95 10.72
N GLU A 158 12.05 20.22 10.20
CA GLU A 158 12.21 20.01 8.75
C GLU A 158 10.97 19.33 8.15
N MET A 159 10.47 18.29 8.82
CA MET A 159 9.30 17.56 8.34
C MET A 159 8.07 18.45 8.26
N TYR A 160 7.74 19.18 9.34
CA TYR A 160 6.51 19.97 9.42
C TYR A 160 6.56 21.30 8.68
N ASN A 161 7.75 21.88 8.52
CA ASN A 161 7.91 23.16 7.83
C ASN A 161 8.22 23.00 6.34
N THR A 162 8.74 21.83 5.89
CA THR A 162 9.19 21.62 4.51
C THR A 162 8.54 20.41 3.87
N TYR A 163 8.75 19.21 4.41
CA TYR A 163 8.46 17.97 3.67
C TYR A 163 7.00 17.57 3.70
N TYR A 164 6.27 17.74 4.82
CA TYR A 164 4.82 17.54 4.84
C TYR A 164 4.07 18.54 3.94
N PRO A 165 4.34 19.85 3.98
CA PRO A 165 3.77 20.81 3.04
C PRO A 165 4.04 20.44 1.57
N ARG A 166 5.29 20.06 1.24
CA ARG A 166 5.69 19.65 -0.11
C ARG A 166 4.94 18.41 -0.56
N ALA A 167 4.87 17.38 0.27
CA ALA A 167 4.15 16.14 -0.03
C ALA A 167 2.65 16.40 -0.22
N ASN A 168 2.01 17.15 0.68
CA ASN A 168 0.59 17.48 0.59
C ASN A 168 0.26 18.26 -0.69
N ALA A 169 1.08 19.25 -1.04
CA ALA A 169 0.91 20.02 -2.28
C ALA A 169 1.04 19.14 -3.53
N ALA A 170 2.08 18.29 -3.59
CA ALA A 170 2.33 17.41 -4.73
C ALA A 170 1.29 16.29 -4.89
N LEU A 171 0.71 15.81 -3.78
CA LEU A 171 -0.40 14.85 -3.77
C LEU A 171 -1.75 15.51 -4.09
N GLY A 172 -1.84 16.84 -4.09
CA GLY A 172 -3.08 17.58 -4.30
C GLY A 172 -4.07 17.42 -3.15
N VAL A 173 -3.56 17.36 -1.91
CA VAL A 173 -4.36 17.22 -0.69
C VAL A 173 -5.32 18.40 -0.52
N ASN A 174 -6.57 18.10 -0.20
CA ASN A 174 -7.60 19.09 0.03
C ASN A 174 -8.65 18.57 1.04
N THR A 175 -9.58 19.41 1.48
CA THR A 175 -10.57 19.06 2.50
C THR A 175 -11.97 19.33 1.97
N ILE A 176 -12.94 18.51 2.39
CA ILE A 176 -14.36 18.71 2.07
C ILE A 176 -14.83 20.10 2.51
N ASP A 177 -15.66 20.72 1.69
CA ASP A 177 -16.36 21.96 2.05
C ASP A 177 -17.34 21.67 3.21
N PRO A 178 -17.18 22.30 4.39
CA PRO A 178 -18.05 22.07 5.54
C PRO A 178 -19.51 22.38 5.27
N ALA A 179 -19.82 23.40 4.45
CA ALA A 179 -21.22 23.76 4.13
C ALA A 179 -21.88 22.69 3.26
N TRP A 180 -21.15 22.15 2.30
CA TRP A 180 -21.64 21.03 1.49
C TRP A 180 -21.77 19.74 2.30
N PHE A 181 -20.84 19.47 3.23
CA PHE A 181 -20.91 18.32 4.13
C PHE A 181 -22.22 18.31 4.94
N GLU A 182 -22.73 19.46 5.38
CA GLU A 182 -23.97 19.54 6.16
C GLU A 182 -25.22 19.15 5.38
N THR A 183 -25.23 19.34 4.07
CA THR A 183 -26.44 19.21 3.25
C THR A 183 -26.44 17.97 2.35
N THR A 184 -25.29 17.45 1.96
CA THR A 184 -25.21 16.34 1.01
C THR A 184 -25.63 15.00 1.60
N ALA A 185 -26.43 14.23 0.86
CA ALA A 185 -26.79 12.85 1.24
C ALA A 185 -25.56 11.93 1.26
N ALA A 186 -24.54 12.21 0.46
CA ALA A 186 -23.32 11.39 0.32
C ALA A 186 -22.54 11.21 1.64
N TYR A 187 -22.72 12.12 2.61
CA TYR A 187 -22.03 12.10 3.92
C TYR A 187 -22.97 12.05 5.12
N GLN A 188 -24.21 11.59 4.92
CA GLN A 188 -25.14 11.39 6.03
C GLN A 188 -24.59 10.46 7.10
N TYR A 189 -23.94 9.35 6.72
CA TYR A 189 -23.28 8.43 7.64
C TYR A 189 -22.22 9.11 8.51
N ALA A 190 -21.45 10.03 7.94
CA ALA A 190 -20.41 10.77 8.65
C ALA A 190 -20.99 11.78 9.65
N ARG A 191 -22.14 12.42 9.31
CA ARG A 191 -22.89 13.29 10.24
C ARG A 191 -23.45 12.49 11.43
N VAL A 192 -23.95 11.27 11.19
CA VAL A 192 -24.37 10.37 12.28
C VAL A 192 -23.17 10.00 13.16
N GLY A 193 -22.04 9.64 12.56
CA GLY A 193 -20.79 9.39 13.29
C GLY A 193 -20.36 10.59 14.14
N ARG A 194 -20.42 11.82 13.60
CA ARG A 194 -20.16 13.07 14.31
C ARG A 194 -21.11 13.28 15.49
N LYS A 195 -22.41 13.13 15.26
CA LYS A 195 -23.44 13.27 16.30
C LYS A 195 -23.13 12.37 17.50
N HIS A 196 -22.88 11.09 17.24
CA HIS A 196 -22.59 10.10 18.29
C HIS A 196 -21.27 10.39 19.01
N ALA A 197 -20.21 10.76 18.27
CA ALA A 197 -18.91 11.11 18.87
C ALA A 197 -19.03 12.32 19.80
N GLN A 198 -19.62 13.43 19.33
CA GLN A 198 -19.76 14.67 20.09
C GLN A 198 -20.64 14.50 21.32
N ARG A 199 -21.77 13.79 21.23
CA ARG A 199 -22.64 13.48 22.39
C ARG A 199 -21.94 12.62 23.44
N SER A 200 -20.95 11.83 23.01
CA SER A 200 -20.13 11.01 23.89
C SER A 200 -18.86 11.73 24.38
N GLY A 201 -18.70 13.02 24.04
CA GLY A 201 -17.58 13.86 24.48
C GLY A 201 -16.27 13.59 23.76
N PHE A 202 -16.32 13.09 22.51
CA PHE A 202 -15.12 12.93 21.67
C PHE A 202 -15.01 14.05 20.63
N PRO A 203 -13.78 14.53 20.35
CA PRO A 203 -13.51 15.42 19.23
C PRO A 203 -13.84 14.71 17.91
N PHE A 204 -14.59 15.39 17.05
CA PHE A 204 -14.76 15.00 15.66
C PHE A 204 -13.94 15.95 14.80
N VAL A 205 -13.20 15.41 13.82
CA VAL A 205 -12.34 16.18 12.94
C VAL A 205 -12.65 15.88 11.47
N PHE A 206 -12.65 16.91 10.63
CA PHE A 206 -12.51 16.70 9.20
C PHE A 206 -11.07 16.32 8.90
N VAL A 207 -10.90 15.39 7.97
CA VAL A 207 -9.56 14.97 7.53
C VAL A 207 -9.34 15.39 6.08
N PRO A 208 -8.12 15.85 5.75
CA PRO A 208 -7.76 16.09 4.36
C PRO A 208 -7.77 14.78 3.55
N ASP A 209 -7.97 14.90 2.24
CA ASP A 209 -8.08 13.77 1.33
C ASP A 209 -7.41 14.07 -0.02
N VAL A 210 -7.09 13.03 -0.79
CA VAL A 210 -6.59 13.11 -2.15
C VAL A 210 -7.69 12.86 -3.20
N TYR A 211 -8.93 13.20 -2.88
CA TYR A 211 -10.04 13.17 -3.82
C TYR A 211 -10.38 14.58 -4.27
N ASP A 212 -10.86 14.73 -5.51
CA ASP A 212 -11.35 16.00 -6.03
C ASP A 212 -12.77 16.26 -5.52
N TRP A 213 -12.90 17.16 -4.54
CA TRP A 213 -14.20 17.47 -3.92
C TRP A 213 -15.17 18.19 -4.86
N ASP A 214 -14.67 18.93 -5.87
CA ASP A 214 -15.54 19.52 -6.88
C ASP A 214 -16.08 18.46 -7.83
N TYR A 215 -15.25 17.45 -8.18
CA TYR A 215 -15.73 16.26 -8.88
C TYR A 215 -16.79 15.50 -8.04
N MET A 216 -16.59 15.38 -6.72
CA MET A 216 -17.53 14.72 -5.81
C MET A 216 -18.89 15.46 -5.76
N LYS A 217 -18.89 16.81 -5.76
CA LYS A 217 -20.11 17.61 -5.86
C LYS A 217 -20.85 17.33 -7.17
N GLN A 218 -20.13 17.20 -8.28
CA GLN A 218 -20.69 16.87 -9.60
C GLN A 218 -21.22 15.43 -9.65
N GLU A 219 -20.53 14.45 -9.02
CA GLU A 219 -21.06 13.09 -8.85
C GLU A 219 -22.42 13.11 -8.12
N ALA A 220 -22.50 13.86 -7.02
CA ALA A 220 -23.72 13.98 -6.22
C ALA A 220 -24.85 14.67 -6.99
N ALA A 221 -24.53 15.64 -7.86
CA ALA A 221 -25.47 16.30 -8.76
C ALA A 221 -25.87 15.45 -9.98
N GLY A 222 -25.16 14.34 -10.24
CA GLY A 222 -25.41 13.48 -11.41
C GLY A 222 -24.95 14.05 -12.73
N THR A 223 -24.03 15.01 -12.74
CA THR A 223 -23.52 15.69 -13.95
C THR A 223 -22.26 15.06 -14.53
N VAL A 224 -21.61 14.15 -13.79
CA VAL A 224 -20.44 13.39 -14.22
C VAL A 224 -20.59 11.91 -13.90
N PRO A 225 -19.78 11.01 -14.49
CA PRO A 225 -19.77 9.60 -14.14
C PRO A 225 -19.43 9.39 -12.65
N LYS A 226 -20.16 8.47 -12.01
CA LYS A 226 -19.96 8.15 -10.59
C LYS A 226 -18.74 7.25 -10.40
N SER A 227 -17.97 7.52 -9.34
CA SER A 227 -16.87 6.73 -8.84
C SER A 227 -17.04 6.49 -7.34
N ALA A 228 -16.89 7.51 -6.51
CA ALA A 228 -17.11 7.40 -5.07
C ALA A 228 -18.55 6.98 -4.73
N LEU A 229 -19.55 7.50 -5.43
CA LEU A 229 -20.96 7.13 -5.27
C LEU A 229 -21.36 5.84 -6.00
N ALA A 230 -20.44 5.23 -6.76
CA ALA A 230 -20.59 3.88 -7.31
C ALA A 230 -19.98 2.80 -6.40
N GLY A 231 -19.48 3.16 -5.21
CA GLY A 231 -18.83 2.22 -4.30
C GLY A 231 -17.42 1.80 -4.74
N GLU A 232 -16.75 2.62 -5.54
CA GLU A 232 -15.38 2.39 -6.00
C GLU A 232 -14.41 2.85 -4.92
N ILE A 233 -13.64 1.93 -4.31
CA ILE A 233 -12.60 2.22 -3.31
C ILE A 233 -11.50 1.17 -3.30
N LEU A 234 -11.78 -0.05 -2.89
CA LEU A 234 -10.76 -1.10 -2.68
C LEU A 234 -10.14 -1.60 -3.99
N TYR A 235 -10.87 -1.51 -5.08
CA TYR A 235 -10.42 -1.96 -6.40
C TYR A 235 -10.09 -0.80 -7.34
N GLY A 236 -9.76 0.36 -6.76
CA GLY A 236 -9.45 1.60 -7.47
C GLY A 236 -10.64 2.52 -7.62
N ASN A 237 -10.39 3.68 -8.21
CA ASN A 237 -11.40 4.70 -8.54
C ASN A 237 -11.21 5.16 -9.97
N ASN A 238 -12.26 5.07 -10.78
CA ASN A 238 -12.18 5.47 -12.19
C ASN A 238 -12.04 7.00 -12.34
N TYR A 239 -12.64 7.78 -11.46
CA TYR A 239 -12.68 9.24 -11.54
C TYR A 239 -12.40 9.89 -10.18
N GLY A 240 -12.03 11.17 -10.19
CA GLY A 240 -11.93 12.05 -9.03
C GLY A 240 -10.74 11.81 -8.10
N LYS A 241 -10.25 10.59 -7.94
CA LYS A 241 -9.12 10.30 -7.05
C LYS A 241 -7.79 10.78 -7.66
N LYS A 242 -7.01 11.54 -6.89
CA LYS A 242 -5.68 12.01 -7.23
C LYS A 242 -4.62 10.96 -6.86
N SER A 243 -4.67 9.79 -7.55
CA SER A 243 -3.67 8.73 -7.38
C SER A 243 -2.29 9.18 -7.88
N LEU A 244 -1.24 8.43 -7.54
CA LEU A 244 0.12 8.74 -7.99
C LEU A 244 0.26 8.78 -9.52
N GLN A 245 -0.53 8.00 -10.24
CA GLN A 245 -0.59 8.07 -11.71
C GLN A 245 -0.98 9.46 -12.22
N ARG A 246 -1.77 10.21 -11.46
CA ARG A 246 -2.25 11.56 -11.80
C ARG A 246 -1.43 12.67 -11.14
N THR A 247 -0.50 12.33 -10.26
CA THR A 247 0.32 13.28 -9.50
C THR A 247 1.82 13.02 -9.72
N TYR A 248 2.53 12.39 -8.82
CA TYR A 248 3.98 12.18 -8.90
C TYR A 248 4.42 11.43 -10.16
N ILE A 249 3.75 10.36 -10.54
CA ILE A 249 4.10 9.57 -11.73
C ILE A 249 3.87 10.37 -13.01
N ALA A 250 2.75 11.10 -13.10
CA ALA A 250 2.49 11.96 -14.25
C ALA A 250 3.60 13.00 -14.43
N GLN A 251 4.01 13.68 -13.35
CA GLN A 251 5.10 14.64 -13.36
C GLN A 251 6.44 13.98 -13.70
N ALA A 252 6.73 12.80 -13.13
CA ALA A 252 7.96 12.06 -13.40
C ALA A 252 8.07 11.68 -14.89
N LYS A 253 7.00 11.16 -15.48
CA LYS A 253 6.94 10.84 -16.93
C LYS A 253 7.09 12.08 -17.80
N ALA A 254 6.53 13.22 -17.39
CA ALA A 254 6.63 14.49 -18.14
C ALA A 254 8.07 15.03 -18.24
N THR A 255 9.00 14.58 -17.38
CA THR A 255 10.43 14.94 -17.50
C THR A 255 11.12 14.30 -18.71
N GLY A 256 10.53 13.25 -19.31
CA GLY A 256 11.15 12.45 -20.37
C GLY A 256 12.29 11.52 -19.90
N ARG A 257 12.59 11.47 -18.57
CA ARG A 257 13.70 10.71 -17.99
C ARG A 257 13.30 9.47 -17.21
N VAL A 258 11.99 9.20 -17.09
CA VAL A 258 11.46 8.06 -16.32
C VAL A 258 10.79 7.07 -17.26
N THR A 259 11.27 5.83 -17.25
CA THR A 259 10.64 4.70 -17.94
C THR A 259 10.08 3.74 -16.91
N ILE A 260 8.81 3.34 -17.07
CA ILE A 260 8.12 2.41 -16.16
C ILE A 260 7.86 1.11 -16.89
N PHE A 261 8.23 -0.01 -16.28
CA PHE A 261 8.00 -1.36 -16.76
C PHE A 261 6.97 -2.07 -15.87
N PRO A 262 5.66 -2.03 -16.23
CA PRO A 262 4.63 -2.79 -15.51
C PRO A 262 4.75 -4.30 -15.79
N GLN A 263 4.19 -5.12 -14.91
CA GLN A 263 4.27 -6.58 -14.97
C GLN A 263 5.73 -7.12 -14.99
N HIS A 264 6.63 -6.42 -14.27
CA HIS A 264 8.02 -6.81 -14.10
C HIS A 264 8.37 -6.92 -12.62
N ARG A 265 8.66 -8.13 -12.17
CA ARG A 265 8.99 -8.46 -10.78
C ARG A 265 10.50 -8.58 -10.61
N VAL A 266 11.10 -7.77 -9.77
CA VAL A 266 12.50 -7.94 -9.36
C VAL A 266 12.59 -9.09 -8.35
N THR A 267 13.46 -10.05 -8.61
CA THR A 267 13.60 -11.27 -7.80
C THR A 267 14.96 -11.40 -7.13
N SER A 268 15.99 -10.69 -7.63
CA SER A 268 17.33 -10.65 -7.04
C SER A 268 18.03 -9.33 -7.29
N VAL A 269 18.88 -8.93 -6.35
CA VAL A 269 19.85 -7.83 -6.44
C VAL A 269 21.13 -8.32 -5.78
N ALA A 270 22.26 -8.24 -6.47
CA ALA A 270 23.56 -8.64 -5.97
C ALA A 270 24.67 -7.74 -6.51
N PRO A 271 25.80 -7.52 -5.80
CA PRO A 271 26.93 -6.74 -6.33
C PRO A 271 27.40 -7.27 -7.68
N ALA A 272 27.70 -6.37 -8.61
CA ALA A 272 28.27 -6.69 -9.92
C ALA A 272 29.79 -6.57 -9.90
N ALA A 273 30.50 -7.48 -10.59
CA ALA A 273 31.97 -7.49 -10.63
C ALA A 273 32.59 -6.18 -11.15
N GLY A 274 31.89 -5.47 -12.04
CA GLY A 274 32.30 -4.17 -12.60
C GLY A 274 31.81 -2.94 -11.84
N GLY A 275 31.26 -3.13 -10.64
CA GLY A 275 30.60 -2.06 -9.86
C GLY A 275 29.08 -1.99 -10.10
N GLY A 276 28.35 -1.37 -9.19
CA GLY A 276 26.90 -1.39 -9.18
C GLY A 276 26.31 -2.74 -8.82
N TYR A 277 25.12 -3.07 -9.33
CA TYR A 277 24.33 -4.23 -8.91
C TYR A 277 23.73 -4.97 -10.10
N ASN A 278 23.90 -6.29 -10.13
CA ASN A 278 23.13 -7.18 -11.00
C ASN A 278 21.71 -7.31 -10.45
N VAL A 279 20.74 -7.05 -11.29
CA VAL A 279 19.31 -7.12 -10.95
C VAL A 279 18.63 -8.14 -11.85
N VAL A 280 18.00 -9.15 -11.25
CA VAL A 280 17.22 -10.17 -11.95
C VAL A 280 15.76 -9.74 -11.96
N ILE A 281 15.17 -9.67 -13.15
CA ILE A 281 13.82 -9.18 -13.39
C ILE A 281 13.05 -10.21 -14.19
N GLU A 282 11.90 -10.62 -13.68
CA GLU A 282 10.95 -11.49 -14.37
C GLU A 282 9.80 -10.65 -14.95
N GLN A 283 9.56 -10.76 -16.23
CA GLN A 283 8.32 -10.32 -16.84
C GLN A 283 7.24 -11.38 -16.57
N ILE A 284 6.08 -10.96 -16.09
CA ILE A 284 4.97 -11.85 -15.78
C ILE A 284 3.77 -11.58 -16.68
N SER A 285 3.01 -12.65 -16.97
CA SER A 285 1.74 -12.58 -17.68
C SER A 285 0.62 -12.04 -16.77
N THR A 286 -0.56 -11.79 -17.33
CA THR A 286 -1.76 -11.43 -16.56
C THR A 286 -2.28 -12.57 -15.67
N SER A 287 -1.86 -13.82 -15.87
CA SER A 287 -2.08 -14.96 -14.97
C SER A 287 -1.02 -15.11 -13.88
N GLY A 288 0.04 -14.26 -13.91
CA GLY A 288 1.14 -14.24 -12.93
C GLY A 288 2.28 -15.21 -13.24
N ASP A 289 2.28 -15.83 -14.42
CA ASP A 289 3.33 -16.76 -14.86
C ASP A 289 4.53 -15.98 -15.41
N THR A 290 5.74 -16.42 -15.11
CA THR A 290 6.97 -15.84 -15.67
C THR A 290 7.06 -16.17 -17.17
N VAL A 291 7.05 -15.14 -18.01
CA VAL A 291 7.14 -15.28 -19.49
C VAL A 291 8.52 -14.96 -20.03
N ALA A 292 9.30 -14.16 -19.32
CA ALA A 292 10.70 -13.85 -19.64
C ALA A 292 11.47 -13.49 -18.39
N THR A 293 12.79 -13.70 -18.43
CA THR A 293 13.71 -13.25 -17.36
C THR A 293 14.85 -12.48 -18.02
N LYS A 294 15.21 -11.35 -17.44
CA LYS A 294 16.37 -10.54 -17.86
C LYS A 294 17.26 -10.20 -16.68
N ASN A 295 18.54 -10.04 -16.97
CA ASN A 295 19.53 -9.53 -16.03
C ASN A 295 20.00 -8.17 -16.52
N VAL A 296 20.00 -7.17 -15.64
CA VAL A 296 20.49 -5.82 -15.94
C VAL A 296 21.49 -5.39 -14.88
N VAL A 297 22.37 -4.47 -15.22
CA VAL A 297 23.28 -3.84 -14.26
C VAL A 297 22.78 -2.43 -13.96
N ALA A 298 22.61 -2.09 -12.68
CA ALA A 298 22.23 -0.76 -12.23
C ALA A 298 23.33 -0.18 -11.33
N ALA A 299 23.67 1.09 -11.53
CA ALA A 299 24.65 1.76 -10.68
C ALA A 299 24.08 1.98 -9.26
N LYS A 300 22.80 2.33 -9.17
CA LYS A 300 22.08 2.53 -7.91
C LYS A 300 20.72 1.84 -7.96
N VAL A 301 20.27 1.27 -6.81
CA VAL A 301 18.98 0.58 -6.70
C VAL A 301 18.20 1.11 -5.49
N PHE A 302 16.95 1.50 -5.72
CA PHE A 302 16.01 1.93 -4.69
C PHE A 302 14.95 0.84 -4.45
N PHE A 303 14.89 0.33 -3.23
CA PHE A 303 13.83 -0.57 -2.77
C PHE A 303 12.62 0.26 -2.37
N ALA A 304 11.54 0.14 -3.11
CA ALA A 304 10.29 0.90 -2.96
C ALA A 304 9.04 0.03 -3.19
N ALA A 305 9.17 -1.28 -2.94
CA ALA A 305 8.11 -2.27 -3.16
C ALA A 305 7.06 -2.31 -2.02
N GLY A 306 7.05 -1.31 -1.15
CA GLY A 306 6.22 -1.23 0.05
C GLY A 306 6.77 -2.07 1.20
N SER A 307 6.25 -1.84 2.42
CA SER A 307 6.77 -2.47 3.64
C SER A 307 6.94 -3.98 3.50
N VAL A 308 5.94 -4.69 3.00
CA VAL A 308 6.01 -6.16 2.84
C VAL A 308 6.94 -6.57 1.71
N GLY A 309 6.80 -5.96 0.52
CA GLY A 309 7.58 -6.32 -0.66
C GLY A 309 9.08 -6.09 -0.46
N THR A 310 9.46 -4.91 0.03
CA THR A 310 10.85 -4.55 0.34
C THR A 310 11.43 -5.44 1.42
N SER A 311 10.71 -5.66 2.53
CA SER A 311 11.19 -6.50 3.63
C SER A 311 11.40 -7.95 3.20
N LYS A 312 10.45 -8.53 2.49
CA LYS A 312 10.56 -9.91 1.97
C LYS A 312 11.73 -10.05 1.02
N LEU A 313 11.93 -9.09 0.11
CA LEU A 313 13.04 -9.12 -0.82
C LEU A 313 14.39 -9.02 -0.09
N LEU A 314 14.57 -8.06 0.81
CA LEU A 314 15.82 -7.87 1.56
C LEU A 314 16.15 -9.08 2.45
N VAL A 315 15.16 -9.64 3.17
CA VAL A 315 15.35 -10.85 4.00
C VAL A 315 15.76 -12.04 3.14
N LYS A 316 15.13 -12.24 1.98
CA LYS A 316 15.51 -13.28 1.01
C LYS A 316 16.94 -13.07 0.51
N LEU A 317 17.29 -11.87 0.04
CA LEU A 317 18.61 -11.55 -0.49
C LEU A 317 19.73 -11.80 0.53
N LYS A 318 19.50 -11.46 1.80
CA LYS A 318 20.40 -11.77 2.89
C LYS A 318 20.56 -13.28 3.08
N ALA A 319 19.46 -13.99 3.21
CA ALA A 319 19.46 -15.42 3.52
C ALA A 319 20.01 -16.30 2.39
N THR A 320 19.82 -15.90 1.14
CA THR A 320 20.31 -16.62 -0.05
C THR A 320 21.75 -16.23 -0.46
N GLY A 321 22.38 -15.32 0.28
CA GLY A 321 23.77 -14.92 0.03
C GLY A 321 23.96 -13.90 -1.11
N ALA A 322 22.89 -13.35 -1.67
CA ALA A 322 22.98 -12.28 -2.66
C ALA A 322 23.45 -10.94 -2.05
N LEU A 323 22.99 -10.64 -0.83
CA LEU A 323 23.40 -9.50 -0.01
C LEU A 323 23.74 -9.96 1.44
N PRO A 324 24.80 -10.76 1.66
CA PRO A 324 25.08 -11.39 2.94
C PRO A 324 25.42 -10.40 4.06
N ASN A 325 25.95 -9.21 3.72
CA ASN A 325 26.38 -8.21 4.71
C ASN A 325 25.26 -7.28 5.20
N LEU A 326 24.00 -7.51 4.80
CA LEU A 326 22.86 -6.80 5.41
C LEU A 326 22.82 -7.07 6.91
N ASN A 327 22.62 -6.03 7.73
CA ASN A 327 22.66 -6.17 9.18
C ASN A 327 21.46 -6.96 9.76
N ALA A 328 21.47 -7.23 11.06
CA ALA A 328 20.43 -8.04 11.74
C ALA A 328 19.08 -7.32 11.84
N GLU A 329 19.03 -6.01 11.64
CA GLU A 329 17.82 -5.20 11.72
C GLU A 329 16.90 -5.34 10.49
N VAL A 330 17.42 -5.92 9.39
CA VAL A 330 16.61 -6.23 8.20
C VAL A 330 15.59 -7.31 8.55
N GLY A 331 14.31 -7.01 8.28
CA GLY A 331 13.16 -7.82 8.65
C GLY A 331 12.50 -7.41 9.97
N GLN A 332 13.14 -6.57 10.80
CA GLN A 332 12.68 -6.21 12.14
C GLN A 332 11.71 -5.02 12.14
N GLY A 333 10.93 -4.92 13.23
CA GLY A 333 10.13 -3.72 13.53
C GLY A 333 8.88 -3.55 12.67
N TRP A 334 8.38 -4.62 12.06
CA TRP A 334 7.13 -4.57 11.30
C TRP A 334 5.92 -4.40 12.23
N GLY A 335 4.95 -3.61 11.80
CA GLY A 335 3.68 -3.42 12.49
C GLY A 335 2.55 -3.11 11.52
N ASP A 336 1.34 -3.29 12.02
CA ASP A 336 0.09 -3.18 11.28
C ASP A 336 -0.57 -1.80 11.42
N ASN A 337 0.18 -0.81 11.90
CA ASN A 337 -0.31 0.54 12.24
C ASN A 337 -1.48 0.51 13.24
N GLY A 338 -1.61 -0.58 14.02
CA GLY A 338 -2.68 -0.76 15.00
C GLY A 338 -4.09 -0.77 14.42
N ASN A 339 -4.25 -1.23 13.17
CA ASN A 339 -5.56 -1.25 12.51
C ASN A 339 -6.52 -2.22 13.21
N VAL A 340 -7.72 -1.74 13.51
CA VAL A 340 -8.86 -2.57 13.94
C VAL A 340 -10.17 -1.93 13.48
N MET A 341 -11.09 -2.76 12.98
CA MET A 341 -12.37 -2.28 12.47
C MET A 341 -13.52 -2.72 13.38
N CYS A 342 -14.61 -1.95 13.40
CA CYS A 342 -15.86 -2.36 14.01
C CYS A 342 -17.06 -1.72 13.33
N GLY A 343 -18.21 -2.37 13.43
CA GLY A 343 -19.51 -1.80 13.09
C GLY A 343 -20.39 -1.66 14.33
N ARG A 344 -21.26 -0.64 14.32
CA ARG A 344 -22.25 -0.40 15.37
C ARG A 344 -23.63 -0.31 14.74
N ALA A 345 -24.62 -0.91 15.37
CA ALA A 345 -26.03 -0.73 14.99
C ALA A 345 -26.50 0.66 15.44
N ASN A 346 -27.25 1.35 14.60
CA ASN A 346 -27.88 2.63 14.93
C ASN A 346 -29.37 2.42 15.15
N HIS A 347 -30.00 3.37 15.81
CA HIS A 347 -31.45 3.42 15.90
C HIS A 347 -32.09 3.85 14.56
N LEU A 348 -33.38 3.54 14.35
CA LEU A 348 -34.12 3.89 13.14
C LEU A 348 -34.21 5.39 12.87
N TRP A 349 -34.07 6.23 13.90
CA TRP A 349 -34.02 7.70 13.79
C TRP A 349 -32.63 8.28 13.51
N ASP A 350 -31.63 7.40 13.36
CA ASP A 350 -30.26 7.76 12.97
C ASP A 350 -29.84 7.00 11.69
N PRO A 351 -30.55 7.22 10.57
CA PRO A 351 -30.22 6.56 9.31
C PRO A 351 -28.89 7.06 8.76
N THR A 352 -28.09 6.15 8.21
CA THR A 352 -26.78 6.46 7.63
C THR A 352 -26.83 6.81 6.14
N GLY A 353 -27.99 6.62 5.52
CA GLY A 353 -28.22 6.89 4.10
C GLY A 353 -27.83 5.73 3.20
N SER A 354 -28.63 5.52 2.14
CA SER A 354 -28.33 4.52 1.11
C SER A 354 -27.28 5.00 0.11
N LEU A 355 -27.13 6.31 -0.06
CA LEU A 355 -26.16 6.93 -0.96
C LEU A 355 -24.95 7.39 -0.16
N GLN A 356 -23.99 6.49 0.08
CA GLN A 356 -22.77 6.82 0.80
C GLN A 356 -21.60 6.98 -0.16
N SER A 357 -20.86 8.09 -0.04
CA SER A 357 -19.56 8.20 -0.70
C SER A 357 -18.60 7.15 -0.13
N SER A 358 -17.90 6.42 -1.00
CA SER A 358 -16.86 5.49 -0.57
C SER A 358 -15.58 6.18 -0.08
N ILE A 359 -15.44 7.48 -0.29
CA ILE A 359 -14.29 8.27 0.17
C ILE A 359 -14.60 8.83 1.56
N PRO A 360 -13.89 8.42 2.62
CA PRO A 360 -14.08 8.96 3.96
C PRO A 360 -13.54 10.39 4.06
N CYS A 361 -14.12 11.22 4.93
CA CYS A 361 -13.70 12.62 5.08
C CYS A 361 -13.53 13.06 6.54
N SER A 362 -13.65 12.14 7.49
CA SER A 362 -13.73 12.52 8.91
C SER A 362 -13.30 11.40 9.85
N GLY A 363 -12.98 11.78 11.08
CA GLY A 363 -12.58 10.84 12.12
C GLY A 363 -12.86 11.35 13.52
N ILE A 364 -12.69 10.46 14.48
CA ILE A 364 -12.75 10.69 15.93
C ILE A 364 -11.30 10.70 16.45
N ASP A 365 -10.83 11.83 16.95
CA ASP A 365 -9.47 11.96 17.46
C ASP A 365 -9.44 11.72 18.99
N ASN A 366 -9.14 10.49 19.38
CA ASN A 366 -8.90 10.11 20.77
C ASN A 366 -7.46 9.66 21.02
N TRP A 367 -6.52 10.07 20.16
CA TRP A 367 -5.15 9.60 20.24
C TRP A 367 -4.46 9.98 21.55
N ALA A 368 -4.58 11.25 21.99
CA ALA A 368 -3.93 11.73 23.20
C ALA A 368 -4.45 11.04 24.46
N ALA A 369 -5.76 10.84 24.58
CA ALA A 369 -6.40 10.29 25.77
C ALA A 369 -6.51 8.76 25.75
N GLY A 370 -6.78 8.16 24.60
CA GLY A 370 -7.08 6.73 24.48
C GLY A 370 -6.18 5.95 23.52
N GLY A 371 -5.22 6.61 22.88
CA GLY A 371 -4.28 5.97 21.95
C GLY A 371 -4.91 5.48 20.64
N ALA A 372 -6.02 6.08 20.20
CA ALA A 372 -6.73 5.70 18.98
C ALA A 372 -7.22 6.92 18.19
N PHE A 373 -7.05 6.86 16.88
CA PHE A 373 -7.74 7.67 15.89
C PHE A 373 -8.71 6.75 15.12
N ALA A 374 -10.00 7.09 15.06
CA ALA A 374 -10.99 6.25 14.40
C ALA A 374 -11.62 6.98 13.21
N GLU A 375 -11.36 6.49 12.00
CA GLU A 375 -12.02 6.95 10.79
C GLU A 375 -13.49 6.60 10.84
N VAL A 376 -14.37 7.53 10.45
CA VAL A 376 -15.76 7.25 10.16
C VAL A 376 -15.83 6.71 8.73
N ALA A 377 -15.85 5.39 8.62
CA ALA A 377 -15.79 4.69 7.35
C ALA A 377 -17.18 4.51 6.72
N PRO A 378 -17.30 4.57 5.39
CA PRO A 378 -18.55 4.30 4.69
C PRO A 378 -18.86 2.80 4.57
N LEU A 379 -20.15 2.49 4.39
CA LEU A 379 -20.67 1.21 3.91
C LEU A 379 -21.49 1.45 2.63
N PRO A 380 -20.86 1.60 1.47
CA PRO A 380 -21.51 1.99 0.22
C PRO A 380 -22.26 0.80 -0.43
N THR A 381 -23.28 0.30 0.23
CA THR A 381 -24.05 -0.88 -0.19
C THR A 381 -25.20 -0.58 -1.14
N GLY A 382 -25.55 0.72 -1.30
CA GLY A 382 -26.72 1.16 -2.08
C GLY A 382 -28.05 1.03 -1.35
N ILE A 383 -28.06 0.52 -0.11
CA ILE A 383 -29.24 0.41 0.76
C ILE A 383 -28.98 1.06 2.12
N GLU A 384 -30.03 1.46 2.83
CA GLU A 384 -29.91 1.89 4.23
C GLU A 384 -29.59 0.70 5.11
N THR A 385 -28.53 0.82 5.92
CA THR A 385 -28.04 -0.26 6.77
C THR A 385 -28.26 -0.02 8.25
N TYR A 386 -28.59 1.19 8.65
CA TYR A 386 -28.64 1.62 10.06
C TYR A 386 -27.39 1.21 10.83
N ALA A 387 -26.23 1.35 10.19
CA ALA A 387 -24.96 0.96 10.75
C ALA A 387 -23.90 2.04 10.56
N SER A 388 -23.18 2.35 11.63
CA SER A 388 -21.95 3.14 11.59
C SER A 388 -20.75 2.21 11.56
N PHE A 389 -19.80 2.50 10.69
CA PHE A 389 -18.61 1.67 10.45
C PHE A 389 -17.33 2.48 10.70
N TYR A 390 -16.30 1.84 11.24
CA TYR A 390 -15.09 2.53 11.66
C TYR A 390 -13.84 1.68 11.38
N LEU A 391 -12.77 2.37 10.95
CA LEU A 391 -11.41 1.85 10.98
C LEU A 391 -10.62 2.65 12.02
N SER A 392 -10.20 1.99 13.08
CA SER A 392 -9.33 2.59 14.10
C SER A 392 -7.86 2.35 13.76
N ILE A 393 -7.04 3.37 13.97
CA ILE A 393 -5.59 3.33 13.98
C ILE A 393 -5.18 3.57 15.43
N THR A 394 -4.40 2.65 16.02
CA THR A 394 -4.17 2.64 17.46
C THR A 394 -2.69 2.58 17.80
N LYS A 395 -2.34 2.96 19.03
CA LYS A 395 -0.98 2.94 19.57
C LYS A 395 -0.55 1.51 19.96
N ASN A 396 -0.66 0.54 19.04
CA ASN A 396 -0.26 -0.84 19.27
C ASN A 396 1.27 -0.93 19.45
N PRO A 397 1.76 -1.48 20.58
CA PRO A 397 3.19 -1.60 20.84
C PRO A 397 3.86 -2.80 20.15
N ASN A 398 3.06 -3.78 19.69
CA ASN A 398 3.61 -5.03 19.17
C ASN A 398 4.29 -4.82 17.81
N ARG A 399 5.42 -5.52 17.63
CA ARG A 399 6.20 -5.51 16.39
C ARG A 399 6.56 -6.93 16.00
N ALA A 400 6.36 -7.24 14.73
CA ALA A 400 6.70 -8.52 14.12
C ALA A 400 8.05 -8.44 13.39
N GLN A 401 8.50 -9.61 12.97
CA GLN A 401 9.71 -9.82 12.21
C GLN A 401 9.43 -10.68 10.99
N PHE A 402 9.99 -10.30 9.85
CA PHE A 402 10.14 -11.17 8.69
C PHE A 402 11.38 -12.06 8.85
N SER A 403 11.25 -13.34 8.57
CA SER A 403 12.34 -14.32 8.62
C SER A 403 12.29 -15.26 7.43
N TRP A 404 13.48 -15.73 6.99
CA TRP A 404 13.58 -16.72 5.92
C TRP A 404 13.27 -18.11 6.43
N ASN A 405 12.32 -18.76 5.81
CA ASN A 405 11.99 -20.16 6.01
C ASN A 405 12.65 -21.00 4.91
N ALA A 406 13.80 -21.56 5.21
CA ALA A 406 14.59 -22.32 4.22
C ALA A 406 13.87 -23.59 3.74
N ALA A 407 13.09 -24.24 4.62
CA ALA A 407 12.36 -25.46 4.27
C ALA A 407 11.22 -25.18 3.27
N ALA A 408 10.58 -24.02 3.38
CA ALA A 408 9.49 -23.61 2.49
C ALA A 408 9.96 -22.72 1.33
N GLY A 409 11.23 -22.28 1.30
CA GLY A 409 11.76 -21.38 0.29
C GLY A 409 11.09 -20.01 0.25
N LYS A 410 10.57 -19.52 1.37
CA LYS A 410 9.80 -18.27 1.46
C LYS A 410 10.15 -17.45 2.70
N VAL A 411 9.70 -16.20 2.71
CA VAL A 411 9.77 -15.33 3.89
C VAL A 411 8.46 -15.41 4.64
N ASP A 412 8.52 -15.71 5.93
CA ASP A 412 7.40 -15.74 6.86
C ASP A 412 7.40 -14.48 7.75
N LEU A 413 6.20 -14.11 8.24
CA LEU A 413 5.99 -13.07 9.24
C LEU A 413 5.50 -13.72 10.54
N ASN A 414 6.10 -13.40 11.67
CA ASN A 414 5.76 -14.00 12.96
C ASN A 414 4.64 -13.27 13.71
N TRP A 415 3.79 -12.50 13.01
CA TRP A 415 2.63 -11.83 13.62
C TRP A 415 1.67 -12.83 14.24
N GLN A 416 1.13 -12.49 15.42
CA GLN A 416 0.15 -13.32 16.12
C GLN A 416 -1.16 -12.55 16.31
N THR A 417 -2.29 -13.20 16.08
CA THR A 417 -3.63 -12.59 16.23
C THR A 417 -3.85 -11.98 17.62
N ALA A 418 -3.32 -12.60 18.68
CA ALA A 418 -3.40 -12.08 20.05
C ALA A 418 -2.73 -10.70 20.21
N TRP A 419 -1.81 -10.33 19.35
CA TRP A 419 -1.14 -9.02 19.39
C TRP A 419 -2.06 -7.85 18.97
N LYS A 420 -3.27 -8.14 18.49
CA LYS A 420 -4.32 -7.15 18.24
C LYS A 420 -5.06 -6.71 19.52
N GLN A 421 -4.94 -7.44 20.62
CA GLN A 421 -5.69 -7.13 21.84
C GLN A 421 -5.46 -5.70 22.37
N PRO A 422 -4.23 -5.13 22.37
CA PRO A 422 -4.04 -3.72 22.71
C PRO A 422 -4.83 -2.76 21.82
N SER A 423 -4.87 -3.01 20.50
CA SER A 423 -5.65 -2.20 19.55
C SER A 423 -7.15 -2.25 19.83
N ILE A 424 -7.67 -3.45 20.11
CA ILE A 424 -9.09 -3.64 20.48
C ILE A 424 -9.40 -2.88 21.77
N ASN A 425 -8.56 -2.98 22.79
CA ASN A 425 -8.76 -2.28 24.06
C ASN A 425 -8.79 -0.76 23.88
N MET A 426 -7.90 -0.20 23.04
CA MET A 426 -7.88 1.23 22.73
C MET A 426 -9.14 1.65 21.96
N ALA A 427 -9.58 0.89 20.96
CA ALA A 427 -10.80 1.16 20.21
C ALA A 427 -12.05 1.11 21.12
N LYS A 428 -12.09 0.19 22.09
CA LYS A 428 -13.16 0.10 23.08
C LYS A 428 -13.29 1.38 23.92
N THR A 429 -12.23 2.11 24.19
CA THR A 429 -12.30 3.39 24.93
C THR A 429 -13.21 4.41 24.24
N ILE A 430 -13.33 4.32 22.90
CA ILE A 430 -14.24 5.15 22.10
C ILE A 430 -15.63 4.50 22.05
N PHE A 431 -15.70 3.28 21.55
CA PHE A 431 -16.97 2.71 21.08
C PHE A 431 -17.84 2.15 22.21
N ASP A 432 -17.27 1.66 23.33
CA ASP A 432 -18.05 1.30 24.52
C ASP A 432 -18.73 2.55 25.11
N LYS A 433 -18.03 3.69 25.16
CA LYS A 433 -18.59 4.96 25.65
C LYS A 433 -19.70 5.49 24.72
N ILE A 434 -19.51 5.39 23.40
CA ILE A 434 -20.55 5.77 22.43
C ILE A 434 -21.75 4.84 22.57
N ASN A 435 -21.54 3.53 22.63
CA ASN A 435 -22.65 2.57 22.78
C ASN A 435 -23.45 2.80 24.07
N ALA A 436 -22.76 3.03 25.18
CA ALA A 436 -23.41 3.35 26.44
C ALA A 436 -24.22 4.66 26.38
N LYS A 437 -23.68 5.70 25.73
CA LYS A 437 -24.33 7.02 25.62
C LYS A 437 -25.55 6.99 24.69
N GLU A 438 -25.43 6.29 23.55
CA GLU A 438 -26.47 6.25 22.51
C GLU A 438 -27.46 5.10 22.70
N GLY A 439 -27.22 4.18 23.64
CA GLY A 439 -28.05 2.97 23.81
C GLY A 439 -27.93 2.03 22.61
N THR A 440 -26.78 1.97 21.96
CA THR A 440 -26.51 1.16 20.77
C THR A 440 -25.60 -0.02 21.08
N ILE A 441 -25.43 -0.93 20.13
CA ILE A 441 -24.61 -2.14 20.29
C ILE A 441 -23.65 -2.33 19.13
N TYR A 442 -22.63 -3.14 19.33
CA TYR A 442 -21.76 -3.60 18.24
C TYR A 442 -22.52 -4.51 17.27
N ARG A 443 -22.18 -4.42 16.00
CA ARG A 443 -22.53 -5.42 14.98
C ARG A 443 -21.61 -6.63 15.14
N THR A 444 -22.18 -7.82 15.07
CA THR A 444 -21.45 -9.10 15.25
C THR A 444 -21.44 -9.97 13.99
N ASP A 445 -21.92 -9.43 12.88
CA ASP A 445 -22.14 -10.15 11.64
C ASP A 445 -21.15 -9.75 10.52
N LEU A 446 -20.30 -8.72 10.73
CA LEU A 446 -19.49 -8.16 9.65
C LEU A 446 -18.15 -8.91 9.41
N PHE A 447 -17.53 -9.42 10.46
CA PHE A 447 -16.18 -10.01 10.40
C PHE A 447 -16.15 -11.53 10.64
N GLY A 448 -17.28 -12.17 10.58
CA GLY A 448 -17.50 -13.58 10.88
C GLY A 448 -18.68 -13.75 11.83
N THR A 449 -19.07 -14.99 12.09
CA THR A 449 -20.19 -15.30 12.99
C THR A 449 -19.86 -14.88 14.41
N TYR A 450 -20.68 -14.00 14.99
CA TYR A 450 -20.54 -13.44 16.34
C TYR A 450 -19.22 -12.70 16.61
N LYS A 451 -18.53 -12.19 15.56
CA LYS A 451 -17.27 -11.47 15.70
C LYS A 451 -17.49 -9.95 15.60
N ILE A 452 -17.13 -9.22 16.66
CA ILE A 452 -17.26 -7.75 16.73
C ILE A 452 -16.16 -7.07 15.94
N TRP A 453 -14.91 -7.54 16.07
CA TRP A 453 -13.72 -6.82 15.63
C TRP A 453 -13.14 -7.40 14.34
N GLY A 454 -12.86 -6.53 13.38
CA GLY A 454 -11.99 -6.80 12.23
C GLY A 454 -10.53 -6.64 12.66
N ASP A 455 -10.03 -7.62 13.40
CA ASP A 455 -8.70 -7.67 14.01
C ASP A 455 -7.70 -8.53 13.22
N HIS A 456 -8.16 -9.19 12.17
CA HIS A 456 -7.40 -10.13 11.36
C HIS A 456 -6.79 -9.48 10.10
N LEU A 457 -6.81 -8.16 9.99
CA LEU A 457 -6.38 -7.46 8.77
C LEU A 457 -5.63 -6.16 9.06
N THR A 458 -4.89 -5.68 8.05
CA THR A 458 -4.35 -4.31 7.99
C THR A 458 -4.32 -3.80 6.55
N TYR A 459 -4.50 -2.48 6.40
CA TYR A 459 -4.25 -1.71 5.18
C TYR A 459 -2.96 -0.89 5.24
N HIS A 460 -2.28 -0.90 6.40
CA HIS A 460 -1.19 0.01 6.73
C HIS A 460 0.06 -0.74 7.20
N PRO A 461 0.63 -1.67 6.38
CA PRO A 461 1.84 -2.37 6.76
C PRO A 461 3.03 -1.39 6.78
N LEU A 462 3.80 -1.38 7.89
CA LEU A 462 4.94 -0.51 8.11
C LEU A 462 6.11 -1.28 8.75
N GLY A 463 7.34 -0.83 8.50
CA GLY A 463 8.54 -1.45 9.08
C GLY A 463 9.07 -2.63 8.29
N GLY A 464 10.14 -3.25 8.81
CA GLY A 464 10.90 -4.34 8.20
C GLY A 464 12.26 -3.92 7.60
N ALA A 465 12.48 -2.60 7.42
CA ALA A 465 13.80 -2.04 7.11
C ALA A 465 13.94 -0.65 7.78
N VAL A 466 13.75 -0.63 9.11
CA VAL A 466 13.55 0.58 9.90
C VAL A 466 14.69 1.57 9.77
N LEU A 467 14.34 2.85 9.58
CA LEU A 467 15.25 3.97 9.46
C LEU A 467 16.17 4.05 10.69
N ASN A 468 17.44 4.38 10.47
CA ASN A 468 18.50 4.45 11.48
C ASN A 468 18.72 3.14 12.26
N LYS A 469 18.29 2.01 11.67
CA LYS A 469 18.54 0.63 12.14
C LYS A 469 19.02 -0.26 11.00
N ALA A 470 18.15 -0.66 10.09
CA ALA A 470 18.53 -1.40 8.88
C ALA A 470 19.23 -0.50 7.86
N THR A 471 18.94 0.78 7.90
CA THR A 471 19.51 1.83 7.06
C THR A 471 20.10 2.94 7.93
N ASP A 472 20.83 3.87 7.29
CA ASP A 472 21.14 5.16 7.91
C ASP A 472 19.88 6.04 8.06
N ASN A 473 20.06 7.29 8.52
CA ASN A 473 18.94 8.22 8.74
C ASN A 473 18.32 8.78 7.43
N TYR A 474 18.78 8.34 6.26
CA TYR A 474 18.26 8.74 4.95
C TYR A 474 17.90 7.56 4.04
N GLY A 475 17.90 6.35 4.58
CA GLY A 475 17.49 5.15 3.85
C GLY A 475 18.59 4.42 3.11
N ARG A 476 19.89 4.77 3.27
CA ARG A 476 21.01 4.01 2.70
C ARG A 476 21.18 2.70 3.46
N LEU A 477 21.15 1.58 2.75
CA LEU A 477 21.36 0.26 3.37
C LEU A 477 22.78 0.12 3.89
N HIS A 478 22.92 -0.23 5.16
CA HIS A 478 24.24 -0.50 5.75
C HIS A 478 24.97 -1.61 5.02
N GLY A 479 26.27 -1.38 4.74
CA GLY A 479 27.14 -2.33 4.06
C GLY A 479 27.03 -2.37 2.54
N TYR A 480 26.15 -1.56 1.92
CA TYR A 480 25.94 -1.58 0.47
C TYR A 480 25.77 -0.17 -0.12
N PRO A 481 26.85 0.54 -0.45
CA PRO A 481 26.79 1.84 -1.12
C PRO A 481 26.01 1.76 -2.44
N GLY A 482 25.06 2.67 -2.65
CA GLY A 482 24.21 2.69 -3.83
C GLY A 482 22.94 1.84 -3.73
N LEU A 483 22.68 1.19 -2.58
CA LEU A 483 21.39 0.59 -2.26
C LEU A 483 20.63 1.43 -1.24
N TYR A 484 19.37 1.72 -1.55
CA TYR A 484 18.51 2.59 -0.75
C TYR A 484 17.15 1.95 -0.50
N VAL A 485 16.55 2.24 0.65
CA VAL A 485 15.15 1.97 0.95
C VAL A 485 14.41 3.30 1.01
N ILE A 486 13.23 3.39 0.38
CA ILE A 486 12.50 4.66 0.29
C ILE A 486 10.97 4.49 0.39
N ASP A 487 10.49 3.58 1.20
CA ASP A 487 9.07 3.28 1.35
C ASP A 487 8.64 3.10 2.82
N GLY A 488 7.44 2.58 3.04
CA GLY A 488 6.88 2.37 4.38
C GLY A 488 7.66 1.39 5.26
N SER A 489 8.61 0.62 4.72
CA SER A 489 9.47 -0.25 5.51
C SER A 489 10.44 0.51 6.43
N LEU A 490 10.70 1.78 6.15
CA LEU A 490 11.53 2.66 6.99
C LEU A 490 10.85 3.07 8.31
N ILE A 491 9.51 3.01 8.40
CA ILE A 491 8.74 3.50 9.53
C ILE A 491 8.48 2.36 10.53
N PRO A 492 8.82 2.50 11.83
CA PRO A 492 8.77 1.41 12.80
C PRO A 492 7.34 1.01 13.21
N GLY A 493 6.56 0.51 12.27
CA GLY A 493 5.30 -0.18 12.46
C GLY A 493 4.08 0.65 12.86
N ASN A 494 4.20 1.97 13.01
CA ASN A 494 3.07 2.84 13.35
C ASN A 494 3.34 4.29 12.93
N THR A 495 2.29 5.02 12.50
CA THR A 495 2.33 6.46 12.21
C THR A 495 1.31 7.26 13.01
N SER A 496 0.53 6.61 13.86
CA SER A 496 -0.60 7.19 14.60
C SER A 496 -1.83 7.60 13.78
N VAL A 497 -1.70 7.65 12.46
CA VAL A 497 -2.72 8.02 11.49
C VAL A 497 -2.47 7.25 10.19
N ASN A 498 -3.19 7.56 9.11
CA ASN A 498 -2.96 6.99 7.78
C ASN A 498 -1.53 7.27 7.31
N PRO A 499 -0.76 6.28 6.82
CA PRO A 499 0.69 6.42 6.71
C PRO A 499 1.20 7.10 5.44
N PHE A 500 0.41 7.18 4.35
CA PHE A 500 0.96 7.51 3.03
C PHE A 500 1.54 8.93 2.94
N VAL A 501 0.97 9.91 3.64
CA VAL A 501 1.55 11.27 3.68
C VAL A 501 2.91 11.25 4.37
N THR A 502 3.04 10.51 5.47
CA THR A 502 4.34 10.37 6.17
C THR A 502 5.36 9.63 5.31
N ILE A 503 4.95 8.56 4.60
CA ILE A 503 5.83 7.84 3.66
C ILE A 503 6.31 8.79 2.56
N THR A 504 5.41 9.60 1.99
CA THR A 504 5.73 10.56 0.93
C THR A 504 6.67 11.66 1.43
N ALA A 505 6.37 12.27 2.57
CA ALA A 505 7.17 13.35 3.14
C ALA A 505 8.58 12.86 3.57
N LEU A 506 8.67 11.66 4.14
CA LEU A 506 9.94 11.03 4.47
C LEU A 506 10.77 10.71 3.21
N ALA A 507 10.12 10.27 2.14
CA ALA A 507 10.75 10.03 0.86
C ALA A 507 11.28 11.33 0.23
N GLU A 508 10.53 12.44 0.30
CA GLU A 508 10.99 13.76 -0.14
C GLU A 508 12.26 14.19 0.59
N ARG A 509 12.28 14.04 1.93
CA ARG A 509 13.46 14.35 2.75
C ARG A 509 14.66 13.48 2.37
N ASN A 510 14.46 12.19 2.29
CA ASN A 510 15.53 11.24 2.09
C ASN A 510 16.14 11.36 0.69
N ILE A 511 15.32 11.52 -0.35
CA ILE A 511 15.82 11.64 -1.73
C ILE A 511 16.56 12.97 -1.96
N GLU A 512 16.13 14.07 -1.32
CA GLU A 512 16.83 15.35 -1.41
C GLU A 512 18.26 15.22 -0.89
N GLN A 513 18.45 14.58 0.26
CA GLN A 513 19.78 14.33 0.81
C GLN A 513 20.61 13.35 -0.03
N ILE A 514 20.00 12.29 -0.55
CA ILE A 514 20.69 11.32 -1.42
C ILE A 514 21.18 11.99 -2.71
N ILE A 515 20.35 12.84 -3.33
CA ILE A 515 20.76 13.60 -4.52
C ILE A 515 21.93 14.52 -4.21
N ALA A 516 21.91 15.20 -3.07
CA ALA A 516 22.94 16.16 -2.71
C ALA A 516 24.32 15.52 -2.41
N THR A 517 24.36 14.25 -1.99
CA THR A 517 25.59 13.62 -1.50
C THR A 517 26.07 12.43 -2.33
N ASP A 518 25.19 11.74 -3.05
CA ASP A 518 25.50 10.45 -3.69
C ASP A 518 25.44 10.54 -5.23
N LEU A 519 24.96 11.65 -5.81
CA LEU A 519 24.84 11.90 -7.25
C LEU A 519 25.67 13.10 -7.69
#